data_030242ac54d767d87c28cee6530e90bf
#
_entry.id   030242ac54d767d87c28cee6530e90bf
#
_cell.length_a   1.000
_cell.length_b   1.000
_cell.length_c   1.000
_cell.angle_alpha   90.00
_cell.angle_beta   90.00
_cell.angle_gamma   90.00
#
_symmetry.space_group_name_H-M   'P 1'
#
loop_
_entity.id
_entity.type
_entity.pdbx_description
1 polymer ?
#
loop_
_entity_poly.entity_id
_entity_poly.type
_entity_poly.pdbx_seq_one_letter_code
_entity_poly.pdbx_strand_id
1 'polypeptide(L)'
;MISCSAPGKIYLFGEHAVVYGETAIGCAIELRTRVRVELCDSIIIQSEIGQTGIDFEKHPYISAAIEKIKEIVPIEGVYLKVDSEIPVGSGLSSSAAVTIASIGALNKLFGCGLSLEEIAKMGHEIEVQVQGAASPTDTYVSTFGGVVTIPDRRKLKTPDCGIVIGDTGVFASTKELVTNVRKLRESYPHLIEPLMVVIGRISKTAEPFFQTGDYSSIGKLM
;
A
#
# COMPACT_ATOMS: atom_id res chain seq x y z
N MET A 1 -24.25 -3.69 -8.53
CA MET A 1 -23.03 -3.90 -7.70
C MET A 1 -21.79 -3.63 -8.55
N ILE A 2 -20.92 -2.72 -8.12
CA ILE A 2 -19.62 -2.40 -8.74
C ILE A 2 -18.54 -3.07 -7.91
N SER A 3 -17.45 -3.54 -8.55
CA SER A 3 -16.33 -4.18 -7.88
C SER A 3 -15.01 -3.58 -8.32
N CYS A 4 -14.14 -3.29 -7.36
CA CYS A 4 -12.74 -2.98 -7.57
C CYS A 4 -11.85 -3.87 -6.71
N SER A 5 -10.62 -4.10 -7.13
CA SER A 5 -9.64 -4.83 -6.32
C SER A 5 -8.27 -4.21 -6.46
N ALA A 6 -7.51 -4.26 -5.38
CA ALA A 6 -6.12 -3.82 -5.34
C ALA A 6 -5.22 -4.92 -4.78
N PRO A 7 -4.00 -5.09 -5.32
CA PRO A 7 -3.05 -6.08 -4.84
C PRO A 7 -2.39 -5.64 -3.53
N GLY A 8 -1.91 -6.61 -2.79
CA GLY A 8 -0.90 -6.39 -1.77
C GLY A 8 0.46 -6.07 -2.40
N LYS A 9 1.44 -5.75 -1.56
CA LYS A 9 2.78 -5.34 -1.98
C LYS A 9 3.85 -5.94 -1.06
N ILE A 10 5.00 -6.26 -1.65
CA ILE A 10 6.26 -6.51 -0.95
C ILE A 10 7.31 -5.50 -1.37
N TYR A 11 8.27 -5.21 -0.49
CA TYR A 11 9.52 -4.60 -0.89
C TYR A 11 10.48 -5.68 -1.40
N LEU A 12 11.06 -5.45 -2.57
CA LEU A 12 12.20 -6.23 -3.03
C LEU A 12 13.51 -5.58 -2.56
N PHE A 13 13.53 -4.24 -2.51
CA PHE A 13 14.66 -3.45 -2.05
C PHE A 13 14.19 -2.14 -1.41
N GLY A 14 14.99 -1.59 -0.49
CA GLY A 14 14.85 -0.20 -0.05
C GLY A 14 13.85 0.03 1.09
N GLU A 15 13.35 -1.03 1.72
CA GLU A 15 12.50 -0.91 2.90
C GLU A 15 13.18 -0.05 3.99
N HIS A 16 12.42 0.75 4.73
CA HIS A 16 12.83 1.79 5.64
C HIS A 16 13.56 2.98 4.99
N ALA A 17 14.55 2.76 4.11
CA ALA A 17 15.30 3.83 3.47
C ALA A 17 14.42 4.76 2.61
N VAL A 18 13.36 4.24 2.03
CA VAL A 18 12.37 4.99 1.25
C VAL A 18 11.66 6.08 2.06
N VAL A 19 11.49 5.91 3.37
CA VAL A 19 10.90 6.91 4.27
C VAL A 19 11.79 8.16 4.37
N TYR A 20 13.08 8.00 4.08
CA TYR A 20 14.10 9.07 4.11
C TYR A 20 14.49 9.56 2.71
N GLY A 21 13.68 9.22 1.68
CA GLY A 21 13.86 9.70 0.31
C GLY A 21 14.79 8.87 -0.56
N GLU A 22 15.30 7.76 -0.05
CA GLU A 22 16.14 6.84 -0.82
C GLU A 22 15.30 5.95 -1.76
N THR A 23 15.94 5.39 -2.77
CA THR A 23 15.27 4.52 -3.75
C THR A 23 14.86 3.19 -3.13
N ALA A 24 13.60 2.81 -3.38
CA ALA A 24 13.09 1.48 -3.10
C ALA A 24 12.49 0.84 -4.36
N ILE A 25 12.36 -0.49 -4.35
CA ILE A 25 11.68 -1.26 -5.38
C ILE A 25 10.55 -2.05 -4.71
N GLY A 26 9.31 -1.67 -5.03
CA GLY A 26 8.09 -2.36 -4.60
C GLY A 26 7.56 -3.26 -5.69
N CYS A 27 6.98 -4.38 -5.29
CA CYS A 27 6.36 -5.37 -6.18
C CYS A 27 4.95 -5.69 -5.72
N ALA A 28 3.97 -5.57 -6.62
CA ALA A 28 2.63 -6.06 -6.39
C ALA A 28 2.61 -7.59 -6.36
N ILE A 29 1.81 -8.16 -5.47
CA ILE A 29 1.60 -9.62 -5.35
C ILE A 29 0.21 -10.01 -5.85
N GLU A 30 -0.01 -11.31 -6.06
CA GLU A 30 -1.31 -11.81 -6.55
C GLU A 30 -2.42 -11.75 -5.50
N LEU A 31 -2.08 -11.81 -4.20
CA LEU A 31 -3.06 -11.65 -3.13
C LEU A 31 -3.71 -10.27 -3.19
N ARG A 32 -5.02 -10.24 -3.16
CA ARG A 32 -5.78 -9.00 -3.37
C ARG A 32 -6.84 -8.78 -2.31
N THR A 33 -7.13 -7.49 -2.09
CA THR A 33 -8.37 -7.07 -1.44
C THR A 33 -9.36 -6.64 -2.51
N ARG A 34 -10.58 -7.16 -2.43
CA ARG A 34 -11.71 -6.82 -3.30
C ARG A 34 -12.77 -6.08 -2.52
N VAL A 35 -13.23 -4.96 -3.06
CA VAL A 35 -14.34 -4.18 -2.50
C VAL A 35 -15.47 -4.15 -3.52
N ARG A 36 -16.67 -4.55 -3.06
CA ARG A 36 -17.92 -4.47 -3.83
C ARG A 36 -18.82 -3.42 -3.23
N VAL A 37 -19.39 -2.56 -4.06
CA VAL A 37 -20.24 -1.45 -3.62
C VAL A 37 -21.54 -1.40 -4.39
N GLU A 38 -22.60 -0.96 -3.70
CA GLU A 38 -23.90 -0.64 -4.28
C GLU A 38 -24.59 0.46 -3.48
N LEU A 39 -25.53 1.17 -4.10
CA LEU A 39 -26.32 2.17 -3.41
C LEU A 39 -27.20 1.53 -2.33
N CYS A 40 -27.34 2.20 -1.21
CA CYS A 40 -28.15 1.78 -0.07
C CYS A 40 -28.70 3.02 0.64
N ASP A 41 -29.71 2.87 1.49
CA ASP A 41 -30.32 3.99 2.22
C ASP A 41 -29.46 4.49 3.40
N SER A 42 -28.43 3.75 3.76
CA SER A 42 -27.48 4.08 4.83
C SER A 42 -26.07 3.61 4.50
N ILE A 43 -25.06 4.10 5.24
CA ILE A 43 -23.68 3.63 5.05
C ILE A 43 -23.49 2.35 5.86
N ILE A 44 -23.15 1.27 5.14
CA ILE A 44 -22.89 -0.06 5.72
C ILE A 44 -21.57 -0.58 5.18
N ILE A 45 -20.66 -0.93 6.09
CA ILE A 45 -19.37 -1.56 5.79
C ILE A 45 -19.41 -2.98 6.34
N GLN A 46 -19.24 -3.97 5.48
CA GLN A 46 -19.22 -5.39 5.82
C GLN A 46 -17.86 -6.00 5.47
N SER A 47 -17.20 -6.61 6.44
CA SER A 47 -15.96 -7.37 6.26
C SER A 47 -15.91 -8.58 7.20
N GLU A 48 -14.80 -9.33 7.22
CA GLU A 48 -14.58 -10.45 8.15
C GLU A 48 -14.58 -10.01 9.63
N ILE A 49 -14.21 -8.77 9.93
CA ILE A 49 -14.23 -8.23 11.29
C ILE A 49 -15.61 -7.72 11.73
N GLY A 50 -16.63 -7.89 10.89
CA GLY A 50 -18.03 -7.58 11.18
C GLY A 50 -18.62 -6.48 10.31
N GLN A 51 -19.81 -6.00 10.73
CA GLN A 51 -20.54 -4.94 10.04
C GLN A 51 -20.59 -3.69 10.91
N THR A 52 -20.36 -2.53 10.28
CA THR A 52 -20.46 -1.20 10.92
C THR A 52 -21.03 -0.18 9.95
N GLY A 53 -21.29 1.03 10.43
CA GLY A 53 -21.34 2.24 9.60
C GLY A 53 -19.95 2.83 9.40
N ILE A 54 -19.82 4.15 9.37
CA ILE A 54 -18.52 4.82 9.50
C ILE A 54 -17.99 4.56 10.91
N ASP A 55 -16.86 3.88 10.98
CA ASP A 55 -16.26 3.45 12.26
C ASP A 55 -14.72 3.47 12.12
N PHE A 56 -14.08 4.41 12.78
CA PHE A 56 -12.64 4.58 12.75
C PHE A 56 -11.87 3.63 13.68
N GLU A 57 -12.55 2.84 14.51
CA GLU A 57 -11.91 1.80 15.32
C GLU A 57 -11.81 0.48 14.56
N LYS A 58 -12.92 0.03 13.95
CA LYS A 58 -12.97 -1.26 13.23
C LYS A 58 -12.58 -1.14 11.76
N HIS A 59 -13.06 -0.10 11.07
CA HIS A 59 -12.85 0.09 9.63
C HIS A 59 -12.22 1.44 9.30
N PRO A 60 -11.07 1.83 9.90
CA PRO A 60 -10.53 3.19 9.78
C PRO A 60 -10.24 3.61 8.34
N TYR A 61 -9.66 2.73 7.54
CA TYR A 61 -9.27 3.05 6.16
C TYR A 61 -10.48 3.19 5.22
N ILE A 62 -11.49 2.34 5.40
CA ILE A 62 -12.71 2.39 4.59
C ILE A 62 -13.54 3.60 4.97
N SER A 63 -13.65 3.88 6.26
CA SER A 63 -14.33 5.07 6.79
C SER A 63 -13.70 6.34 6.27
N ALA A 64 -12.36 6.43 6.30
CA ALA A 64 -11.63 7.58 5.75
C ALA A 64 -11.80 7.69 4.23
N ALA A 65 -11.84 6.57 3.50
CA ALA A 65 -12.09 6.59 2.05
C ALA A 65 -13.50 7.13 1.73
N ILE A 66 -14.53 6.72 2.49
CA ILE A 66 -15.88 7.27 2.33
C ILE A 66 -15.89 8.77 2.60
N GLU A 67 -15.29 9.22 3.71
CA GLU A 67 -15.25 10.65 4.05
C GLU A 67 -14.50 11.46 2.98
N LYS A 68 -13.40 10.96 2.43
CA LYS A 68 -12.69 11.62 1.33
C LYS A 68 -13.51 11.71 0.04
N ILE A 69 -14.28 10.70 -0.29
CA ILE A 69 -15.18 10.75 -1.46
C ILE A 69 -16.37 11.68 -1.19
N LYS A 70 -16.86 11.79 0.05
CA LYS A 70 -17.89 12.78 0.43
C LYS A 70 -17.44 14.23 0.23
N GLU A 71 -16.16 14.53 0.29
CA GLU A 71 -15.63 15.86 -0.04
C GLU A 71 -15.83 16.22 -1.53
N ILE A 72 -16.03 15.20 -2.41
CA ILE A 72 -16.18 15.36 -3.87
C ILE A 72 -17.66 15.30 -4.29
N VAL A 73 -18.39 14.31 -3.76
CA VAL A 73 -19.81 14.06 -4.09
C VAL A 73 -20.59 13.71 -2.83
N PRO A 74 -21.89 14.11 -2.73
CA PRO A 74 -22.72 13.71 -1.59
C PRO A 74 -22.95 12.19 -1.62
N ILE A 75 -22.78 11.54 -0.45
CA ILE A 75 -23.09 10.13 -0.23
C ILE A 75 -24.10 10.03 0.89
N GLU A 76 -25.35 9.75 0.56
CA GLU A 76 -26.41 9.53 1.54
C GLU A 76 -26.33 8.12 2.12
N GLY A 77 -26.05 7.13 1.28
CA GLY A 77 -25.89 5.76 1.70
C GLY A 77 -25.14 4.90 0.66
N VAL A 78 -24.43 3.91 1.15
CA VAL A 78 -23.68 2.97 0.34
C VAL A 78 -23.42 1.68 1.15
N TYR A 79 -23.61 0.54 0.53
CA TYR A 79 -23.18 -0.75 1.06
C TYR A 79 -21.82 -1.13 0.46
N LEU A 80 -20.83 -1.38 1.32
CA LEU A 80 -19.51 -1.88 0.93
C LEU A 80 -19.29 -3.26 1.52
N LYS A 81 -18.98 -4.24 0.67
CA LYS A 81 -18.49 -5.55 1.10
C LYS A 81 -17.04 -5.73 0.73
N VAL A 82 -16.24 -6.10 1.74
CA VAL A 82 -14.79 -6.27 1.63
C VAL A 82 -14.43 -7.73 1.82
N ASP A 83 -13.73 -8.29 0.82
CA ASP A 83 -13.14 -9.62 0.87
C ASP A 83 -11.62 -9.48 0.63
N SER A 84 -10.78 -9.96 1.54
CA SER A 84 -9.32 -9.83 1.46
C SER A 84 -8.64 -11.20 1.53
N GLU A 85 -7.73 -11.45 0.58
CA GLU A 85 -6.82 -12.60 0.60
C GLU A 85 -5.52 -12.26 1.36
N ILE A 86 -5.31 -10.96 1.67
CA ILE A 86 -4.08 -10.47 2.29
C ILE A 86 -4.22 -10.57 3.81
N PRO A 87 -3.36 -11.35 4.49
CA PRO A 87 -3.39 -11.45 5.94
C PRO A 87 -3.14 -10.08 6.61
N VAL A 88 -3.91 -9.77 7.63
CA VAL A 88 -3.75 -8.51 8.37
C VAL A 88 -2.48 -8.55 9.22
N GLY A 89 -1.67 -7.49 9.19
CA GLY A 89 -0.45 -7.39 9.99
C GLY A 89 0.74 -8.20 9.49
N SER A 90 0.65 -8.78 8.28
CA SER A 90 1.72 -9.58 7.65
C SER A 90 2.81 -8.77 6.94
N GLY A 91 2.74 -7.45 6.93
CA GLY A 91 3.65 -6.59 6.16
C GLY A 91 3.37 -6.54 4.65
N LEU A 92 2.30 -7.19 4.18
CA LEU A 92 1.91 -7.27 2.77
C LEU A 92 1.03 -6.12 2.29
N SER A 93 0.98 -5.01 3.01
CA SER A 93 0.24 -3.78 2.66
C SER A 93 -1.27 -3.97 2.52
N SER A 94 -1.88 -4.74 3.43
CA SER A 94 -3.33 -4.95 3.48
C SER A 94 -4.11 -3.64 3.63
N SER A 95 -3.60 -2.67 4.41
CA SER A 95 -4.18 -1.34 4.59
C SER A 95 -4.25 -0.55 3.27
N ALA A 96 -3.15 -0.50 2.51
CA ALA A 96 -3.13 0.16 1.22
C ALA A 96 -4.08 -0.52 0.22
N ALA A 97 -4.09 -1.86 0.18
CA ALA A 97 -4.96 -2.60 -0.72
C ALA A 97 -6.45 -2.33 -0.44
N VAL A 98 -6.89 -2.34 0.82
CA VAL A 98 -8.29 -2.05 1.16
C VAL A 98 -8.64 -0.59 0.89
N THR A 99 -7.72 0.35 1.18
CA THR A 99 -7.91 1.78 0.90
C THR A 99 -8.10 2.04 -0.60
N ILE A 100 -7.17 1.55 -1.44
CA ILE A 100 -7.20 1.75 -2.89
C ILE A 100 -8.43 1.06 -3.52
N ALA A 101 -8.74 -0.17 -3.10
CA ALA A 101 -9.93 -0.86 -3.61
C ALA A 101 -11.22 -0.13 -3.23
N SER A 102 -11.31 0.45 -2.02
CA SER A 102 -12.47 1.23 -1.56
C SER A 102 -12.63 2.52 -2.34
N ILE A 103 -11.55 3.32 -2.48
CA ILE A 103 -11.57 4.56 -3.29
C ILE A 103 -11.95 4.24 -4.73
N GLY A 104 -11.33 3.21 -5.34
CA GLY A 104 -11.62 2.82 -6.73
C GLY A 104 -13.08 2.39 -6.94
N ALA A 105 -13.65 1.63 -6.00
CA ALA A 105 -15.04 1.20 -6.06
C ALA A 105 -16.01 2.38 -5.90
N LEU A 106 -15.77 3.26 -4.93
CA LEU A 106 -16.58 4.46 -4.70
C LEU A 106 -16.46 5.46 -5.85
N ASN A 107 -15.23 5.71 -6.35
CA ASN A 107 -14.99 6.54 -7.54
C ASN A 107 -15.85 6.09 -8.73
N LYS A 108 -15.90 4.78 -8.96
CA LYS A 108 -16.69 4.21 -10.06
C LYS A 108 -18.19 4.26 -9.80
N LEU A 109 -18.63 4.05 -8.55
CA LEU A 109 -20.07 4.06 -8.20
C LEU A 109 -20.65 5.46 -8.31
N PHE A 110 -19.95 6.45 -7.80
CA PHE A 110 -20.42 7.83 -7.74
C PHE A 110 -19.95 8.70 -8.91
N GLY A 111 -19.15 8.15 -9.84
CA GLY A 111 -18.71 8.87 -11.03
C GLY A 111 -17.80 10.07 -10.72
N CYS A 112 -16.94 9.98 -9.69
CA CYS A 112 -16.09 11.09 -9.25
C CYS A 112 -15.01 11.48 -10.28
N GLY A 113 -14.72 10.61 -11.26
CA GLY A 113 -13.76 10.91 -12.34
C GLY A 113 -12.28 10.89 -11.90
N LEU A 114 -11.96 10.35 -10.73
CA LEU A 114 -10.58 10.30 -10.25
C LEU A 114 -9.71 9.42 -11.14
N SER A 115 -8.56 9.95 -11.55
CA SER A 115 -7.48 9.21 -12.20
C SER A 115 -6.77 8.26 -11.23
N LEU A 116 -5.99 7.32 -11.75
CA LEU A 116 -5.20 6.41 -10.90
C LEU A 116 -4.19 7.16 -10.03
N GLU A 117 -3.59 8.26 -10.53
CA GLU A 117 -2.68 9.10 -9.75
C GLU A 117 -3.39 9.77 -8.57
N GLU A 118 -4.59 10.30 -8.79
CA GLU A 118 -5.40 10.91 -7.73
C GLU A 118 -5.85 9.87 -6.71
N ILE A 119 -6.22 8.66 -7.14
CA ILE A 119 -6.54 7.54 -6.25
C ILE A 119 -5.33 7.16 -5.39
N ALA A 120 -4.13 7.03 -5.99
CA ALA A 120 -2.91 6.71 -5.25
C ALA A 120 -2.55 7.78 -4.23
N LYS A 121 -2.68 9.07 -4.62
CA LYS A 121 -2.43 10.21 -3.73
C LYS A 121 -3.43 10.25 -2.57
N MET A 122 -4.73 10.14 -2.86
CA MET A 122 -5.78 10.10 -1.85
C MET A 122 -5.58 8.92 -0.88
N GLY A 123 -5.21 7.75 -1.40
CA GLY A 123 -4.89 6.58 -0.59
C GLY A 123 -3.73 6.84 0.37
N HIS A 124 -2.67 7.50 -0.10
CA HIS A 124 -1.54 7.87 0.74
C HIS A 124 -1.93 8.87 1.85
N GLU A 125 -2.75 9.87 1.51
CA GLU A 125 -3.28 10.83 2.50
C GLU A 125 -4.09 10.12 3.60
N ILE A 126 -4.92 9.14 3.22
CA ILE A 126 -5.68 8.31 4.17
C ILE A 126 -4.75 7.49 5.07
N GLU A 127 -3.72 6.84 4.50
CA GLU A 127 -2.77 6.09 5.32
C GLU A 127 -2.03 6.98 6.32
N VAL A 128 -1.59 8.16 5.90
CA VAL A 128 -0.97 9.16 6.80
C VAL A 128 -1.93 9.60 7.89
N GLN A 129 -3.20 9.85 7.54
CA GLN A 129 -4.24 10.23 8.50
C GLN A 129 -4.48 9.14 9.56
N VAL A 130 -4.56 7.88 9.14
CA VAL A 130 -4.90 6.75 10.03
C VAL A 130 -3.70 6.29 10.85
N GLN A 131 -2.49 6.22 10.26
CA GLN A 131 -1.30 5.67 10.91
C GLN A 131 -0.36 6.73 11.49
N GLY A 132 -0.51 8.00 11.06
CA GLY A 132 0.37 9.10 11.42
C GLY A 132 1.66 9.21 10.60
N ALA A 133 2.07 8.15 9.92
CA ALA A 133 3.19 8.13 8.96
C ALA A 133 3.01 6.94 8.01
N ALA A 134 3.20 7.16 6.72
CA ALA A 134 3.13 6.12 5.70
C ALA A 134 4.09 6.41 4.55
N SER A 135 4.58 5.36 3.90
CA SER A 135 5.31 5.49 2.64
C SER A 135 4.32 5.55 1.47
N PRO A 136 4.55 6.41 0.47
CA PRO A 136 3.71 6.43 -0.73
C PRO A 136 3.85 5.15 -1.57
N THR A 137 4.83 4.30 -1.29
CA THR A 137 5.09 3.06 -2.02
C THR A 137 3.90 2.12 -1.99
N ASP A 138 3.29 1.94 -0.82
CA ASP A 138 2.25 0.95 -0.59
C ASP A 138 1.02 1.26 -1.45
N THR A 139 0.52 2.46 -1.36
CA THR A 139 -0.65 2.91 -2.13
C THR A 139 -0.36 3.02 -3.62
N TYR A 140 0.87 3.44 -4.00
CA TYR A 140 1.26 3.52 -5.40
C TYR A 140 1.32 2.13 -6.05
N VAL A 141 2.00 1.17 -5.41
CA VAL A 141 2.07 -0.21 -5.92
C VAL A 141 0.70 -0.87 -5.94
N SER A 142 -0.13 -0.68 -4.92
CA SER A 142 -1.50 -1.21 -4.89
C SER A 142 -2.41 -0.60 -5.95
N THR A 143 -2.11 0.62 -6.44
CA THR A 143 -2.87 1.28 -7.51
C THR A 143 -2.43 0.83 -8.91
N PHE A 144 -1.12 0.86 -9.17
CA PHE A 144 -0.57 0.65 -10.52
C PHE A 144 -0.15 -0.78 -10.81
N GLY A 145 0.08 -1.58 -9.78
CA GLY A 145 0.56 -2.95 -9.89
C GLY A 145 1.97 -3.06 -10.47
N GLY A 146 2.43 -4.29 -10.68
CA GLY A 146 3.74 -4.60 -11.24
C GLY A 146 4.89 -4.31 -10.29
N VAL A 147 6.08 -4.08 -10.86
CA VAL A 147 7.29 -3.69 -10.12
C VAL A 147 7.60 -2.23 -10.40
N VAL A 148 7.78 -1.45 -9.37
CA VAL A 148 7.98 0.00 -9.48
C VAL A 148 9.08 0.51 -8.56
N THR A 149 9.81 1.53 -9.03
CA THR A 149 10.77 2.28 -8.20
C THR A 149 10.07 3.45 -7.52
N ILE A 150 10.48 3.77 -6.30
CA ILE A 150 10.05 4.95 -5.54
C ILE A 150 11.32 5.70 -5.12
N PRO A 151 11.35 7.04 -5.19
CA PRO A 151 10.25 7.96 -5.48
C PRO A 151 9.97 8.19 -6.96
N ASP A 152 10.84 7.74 -7.88
CA ASP A 152 10.78 8.07 -9.31
C ASP A 152 9.55 7.52 -10.04
N ARG A 153 8.82 6.58 -9.43
CA ARG A 153 7.60 5.95 -9.97
C ARG A 153 7.78 5.31 -11.35
N ARG A 154 8.99 4.81 -11.65
CA ARG A 154 9.28 4.12 -12.90
C ARG A 154 8.86 2.65 -12.81
N LYS A 155 8.15 2.17 -13.83
CA LYS A 155 7.85 0.74 -13.96
C LYS A 155 9.10 -0.02 -14.40
N LEU A 156 9.38 -1.11 -13.69
CA LEU A 156 10.38 -2.09 -14.08
C LEU A 156 9.69 -3.30 -14.72
N LYS A 157 10.46 -4.08 -15.46
CA LYS A 157 9.97 -5.35 -16.00
C LYS A 157 9.62 -6.29 -14.84
N THR A 158 8.41 -6.82 -14.87
CA THR A 158 7.99 -7.81 -13.87
C THR A 158 8.84 -9.08 -14.03
N PRO A 159 9.40 -9.63 -12.95
CA PRO A 159 10.15 -10.87 -13.00
C PRO A 159 9.26 -12.02 -13.50
N ASP A 160 9.81 -12.82 -14.41
CA ASP A 160 9.22 -14.09 -14.84
C ASP A 160 9.79 -15.23 -13.98
N CYS A 161 9.51 -15.16 -12.69
CA CYS A 161 9.91 -16.16 -11.70
C CYS A 161 8.92 -16.19 -10.53
N GLY A 162 8.84 -17.33 -9.84
CA GLY A 162 8.08 -17.44 -8.59
C GLY A 162 8.76 -16.67 -7.45
N ILE A 163 7.96 -15.96 -6.67
CA ILE A 163 8.39 -15.33 -5.42
C ILE A 163 7.75 -16.10 -4.27
N VAL A 164 8.58 -16.60 -3.36
CA VAL A 164 8.12 -17.30 -2.16
C VAL A 164 8.14 -16.31 -0.99
N ILE A 165 6.99 -16.12 -0.35
CA ILE A 165 6.83 -15.25 0.81
C ILE A 165 6.63 -16.13 2.03
N GLY A 166 7.55 -16.03 3.01
CA GLY A 166 7.42 -16.70 4.31
C GLY A 166 6.77 -15.77 5.34
N ASP A 167 5.67 -16.20 5.95
CA ASP A 167 5.06 -15.51 7.08
C ASP A 167 5.61 -16.09 8.39
N THR A 168 6.13 -15.21 9.24
CA THR A 168 6.65 -15.60 10.55
C THR A 168 5.54 -15.81 11.59
N GLY A 169 4.30 -15.44 11.28
CA GLY A 169 3.16 -15.48 12.20
C GLY A 169 3.26 -14.44 13.34
N VAL A 170 4.21 -13.51 13.27
CA VAL A 170 4.38 -12.45 14.28
C VAL A 170 3.77 -11.16 13.74
N PHE A 171 2.76 -10.64 14.46
CA PHE A 171 2.18 -9.35 14.14
C PHE A 171 3.22 -8.24 14.28
N ALA A 172 3.45 -7.49 13.21
CA ALA A 172 4.38 -6.37 13.18
C ALA A 172 3.63 -5.05 12.92
N SER A 173 3.69 -4.14 13.89
CA SER A 173 3.16 -2.78 13.72
C SER A 173 4.15 -1.95 12.90
N THR A 174 3.79 -1.61 11.65
CA THR A 174 4.60 -0.72 10.79
C THR A 174 4.94 0.59 11.49
N LYS A 175 3.96 1.19 12.20
CA LYS A 175 4.16 2.43 12.97
C LYS A 175 5.26 2.29 14.02
N GLU A 176 5.27 1.18 14.75
CA GLU A 176 6.27 0.92 15.79
C GLU A 176 7.66 0.73 15.19
N LEU A 177 7.77 -0.09 14.13
CA LEU A 177 9.04 -0.34 13.45
C LEU A 177 9.64 0.94 12.86
N VAL A 178 8.85 1.75 12.16
CA VAL A 178 9.29 3.04 11.61
C VAL A 178 9.70 4.00 12.72
N THR A 179 8.97 4.02 13.84
CA THR A 179 9.32 4.86 15.00
C THR A 179 10.64 4.43 15.63
N ASN A 180 10.89 3.13 15.73
CA ASN A 180 12.13 2.60 16.30
C ASN A 180 13.34 2.95 15.42
N VAL A 181 13.23 2.80 14.10
CA VAL A 181 14.28 3.21 13.16
C VAL A 181 14.54 4.73 13.23
N ARG A 182 13.48 5.54 13.36
CA ARG A 182 13.61 6.99 13.56
C ARG A 182 14.41 7.32 14.82
N LYS A 183 14.08 6.71 15.96
CA LYS A 183 14.83 6.89 17.22
C LYS A 183 16.31 6.51 17.09
N LEU A 184 16.60 5.40 16.39
CA LEU A 184 17.98 5.00 16.12
C LEU A 184 18.71 6.04 15.28
N ARG A 185 18.06 6.59 14.24
CA ARG A 185 18.64 7.65 13.40
C ARG A 185 18.91 8.92 14.20
N GLU A 186 17.99 9.33 15.08
CA GLU A 186 18.17 10.48 15.95
C GLU A 186 19.31 10.28 16.97
N SER A 187 19.44 9.06 17.51
CA SER A 187 20.49 8.73 18.49
C SER A 187 21.88 8.54 17.85
N TYR A 188 21.92 7.99 16.64
CA TYR A 188 23.16 7.61 15.95
C TYR A 188 23.16 8.07 14.47
N PRO A 189 23.00 9.37 14.16
CA PRO A 189 22.85 9.85 12.79
C PRO A 189 24.05 9.46 11.91
N HIS A 190 25.28 9.55 12.44
CA HIS A 190 26.50 9.22 11.70
C HIS A 190 26.59 7.75 11.26
N LEU A 191 25.85 6.85 11.89
CA LEU A 191 25.78 5.43 11.53
C LEU A 191 24.59 5.14 10.64
N ILE A 192 23.42 5.64 11.00
CA ILE A 192 22.16 5.25 10.35
C ILE A 192 21.97 5.97 9.01
N GLU A 193 22.34 7.25 8.87
CA GLU A 193 22.19 7.97 7.60
C GLU A 193 23.03 7.33 6.47
N PRO A 194 24.32 6.99 6.66
CA PRO A 194 25.06 6.27 5.64
C PRO A 194 24.46 4.91 5.29
N LEU A 195 23.88 4.17 6.25
CA LEU A 195 23.21 2.89 5.99
C LEU A 195 21.99 3.08 5.10
N MET A 196 21.15 4.10 5.33
CA MET A 196 20.02 4.40 4.46
C MET A 196 20.47 4.69 3.02
N VAL A 197 21.53 5.46 2.85
CA VAL A 197 22.12 5.76 1.53
C VAL A 197 22.62 4.47 0.86
N VAL A 198 23.27 3.57 1.59
CA VAL A 198 23.75 2.28 1.06
C VAL A 198 22.57 1.42 0.59
N ILE A 199 21.50 1.32 1.39
CA ILE A 199 20.27 0.60 1.02
C ILE A 199 19.67 1.16 -0.28
N GLY A 200 19.58 2.49 -0.41
CA GLY A 200 19.12 3.14 -1.63
C GLY A 200 20.01 2.87 -2.85
N ARG A 201 21.34 2.82 -2.65
CA ARG A 201 22.31 2.48 -3.72
C ARG A 201 22.17 1.02 -4.16
N ILE A 202 21.93 0.10 -3.24
CA ILE A 202 21.65 -1.31 -3.56
C ILE A 202 20.40 -1.39 -4.44
N SER A 203 19.33 -0.67 -4.08
CA SER A 203 18.10 -0.60 -4.89
C SER A 203 18.38 -0.11 -6.32
N LYS A 204 19.13 1.00 -6.47
CA LYS A 204 19.53 1.54 -7.79
C LYS A 204 20.40 0.56 -8.59
N THR A 205 21.28 -0.18 -7.92
CA THR A 205 22.14 -1.18 -8.56
C THR A 205 21.32 -2.37 -9.06
N ALA A 206 20.23 -2.72 -8.38
CA ALA A 206 19.33 -3.81 -8.77
C ALA A 206 18.47 -3.49 -10.00
N GLU A 207 18.11 -2.21 -10.24
CA GLU A 207 17.19 -1.80 -11.30
C GLU A 207 17.52 -2.36 -12.71
N PRO A 208 18.76 -2.29 -13.23
CA PRO A 208 19.10 -2.80 -14.56
C PRO A 208 18.86 -4.29 -14.70
N PHE A 209 19.02 -5.05 -13.62
CA PHE A 209 18.85 -6.50 -13.63
C PHE A 209 17.38 -6.92 -13.84
N PHE A 210 16.43 -6.11 -13.44
CA PHE A 210 15.02 -6.33 -13.77
C PHE A 210 14.77 -6.25 -15.29
N GLN A 211 15.41 -5.30 -15.98
CA GLN A 211 15.25 -5.14 -17.43
C GLN A 211 15.86 -6.32 -18.21
N THR A 212 17.00 -6.79 -17.78
CA THR A 212 17.72 -7.91 -18.42
C THR A 212 17.22 -9.30 -18.00
N GLY A 213 16.45 -9.39 -16.90
CA GLY A 213 16.00 -10.67 -16.34
C GLY A 213 17.12 -11.44 -15.63
N ASP A 214 18.15 -10.74 -15.14
CA ASP A 214 19.24 -11.36 -14.37
C ASP A 214 18.82 -11.55 -12.89
N TYR A 215 17.99 -12.56 -12.67
CA TYR A 215 17.47 -12.88 -11.34
C TYR A 215 18.56 -13.36 -10.36
N SER A 216 19.68 -13.91 -10.89
CA SER A 216 20.83 -14.29 -10.06
C SER A 216 21.48 -13.07 -9.40
N SER A 217 21.68 -12.00 -10.18
CA SER A 217 22.23 -10.75 -9.65
C SER A 217 21.24 -10.03 -8.72
N ILE A 218 19.95 -10.07 -9.02
CA ILE A 218 18.91 -9.58 -8.11
C ILE A 218 18.99 -10.29 -6.76
N GLY A 219 19.00 -11.63 -6.74
CA GLY A 219 19.06 -12.42 -5.51
C GLY A 219 20.34 -12.23 -4.70
N LYS A 220 21.48 -11.92 -5.34
CA LYS A 220 22.74 -11.63 -4.62
C LYS A 220 22.71 -10.26 -3.91
N LEU A 221 21.88 -9.35 -4.38
CA LEU A 221 21.74 -8.01 -3.78
C LEU A 221 20.68 -7.97 -2.68
N MET A 222 19.74 -8.96 -2.64
CA MET A 222 18.76 -9.13 -1.56
C MET A 222 19.41 -9.71 -0.31
#